data_10decfda2b90cb31456366381be0238a
#
_entry.id   10decfda2b90cb31456366381be0238a
#
_cell.length_a   1.000
_cell.length_b   1.000
_cell.length_c   1.000
_cell.angle_alpha   90.00
_cell.angle_beta   90.00
_cell.angle_gamma   90.00
#
_symmetry.space_group_name_H-M   'P 1'
#
loop_
_entity.id
_entity.type
_entity.pdbx_description
1 polymer ?
#
loop_
_entity_poly.entity_id
_entity_poly.type
_entity_poly.pdbx_seq_one_letter_code
_entity_poly.pdbx_strand_id
1 'polypeptide(L)'
;MKKLRILLADDHKMVREGLRLLIDGQPDMRVVGEAANGREVLLQARELKPDVVVMDLSMPELNGLQATERLKAESPAIKVVAITANEDESYLRQLCKVGAVGYVLKRSAGDELVKAIDIVAKGGLHFEAALASKALARQMTDGKRETGTGELSDREKEVLVMLAWGYSNKEIAGRLGLSVKTVETYKVRVGEKLGLRSRTEMVQYALRQGWLNESHPFPPHSR
;
A
#
# COMPACT_ATOMS: atom_id res chain seq x y z
N MET A 1 14.33 24.39 -21.16
CA MET A 1 14.06 22.94 -21.08
C MET A 1 12.62 22.74 -20.63
N LYS A 2 11.92 21.71 -21.13
CA LYS A 2 10.54 21.40 -20.71
C LYS A 2 10.60 20.82 -19.31
N LYS A 3 9.92 21.44 -18.33
CA LYS A 3 9.86 20.91 -16.96
C LYS A 3 9.04 19.63 -16.90
N LEU A 4 9.47 18.69 -16.09
CA LEU A 4 8.76 17.45 -15.76
C LEU A 4 7.45 17.79 -15.03
N ARG A 5 6.34 17.25 -15.50
CA ARG A 5 5.00 17.54 -15.00
C ARG A 5 4.57 16.49 -14.00
N ILE A 6 4.29 16.90 -12.78
CA ILE A 6 4.03 15.99 -11.66
C ILE A 6 2.63 16.24 -11.11
N LEU A 7 1.84 15.18 -10.94
CA LEU A 7 0.58 15.19 -10.21
C LEU A 7 0.83 14.60 -8.81
N LEU A 8 0.43 15.34 -7.76
CA LEU A 8 0.53 14.89 -6.38
C LEU A 8 -0.79 14.32 -5.90
N ALA A 9 -0.77 13.16 -5.27
CA ALA A 9 -1.94 12.51 -4.71
C ALA A 9 -1.66 12.07 -3.26
N ASP A 10 -2.33 12.72 -2.30
CA ASP A 10 -2.28 12.41 -0.86
C ASP A 10 -3.54 13.02 -0.21
N ASP A 11 -4.20 12.33 0.70
CA ASP A 11 -5.40 12.87 1.37
C ASP A 11 -5.06 13.92 2.44
N HIS A 12 -3.79 14.00 2.88
CA HIS A 12 -3.32 14.95 3.88
C HIS A 12 -2.81 16.24 3.23
N LYS A 13 -3.56 17.32 3.34
CA LYS A 13 -3.23 18.63 2.75
C LYS A 13 -1.82 19.12 3.11
N MET A 14 -1.42 19.04 4.39
CA MET A 14 -0.08 19.49 4.83
C MET A 14 1.05 18.69 4.16
N VAL A 15 0.85 17.37 3.94
CA VAL A 15 1.82 16.53 3.25
C VAL A 15 1.93 16.97 1.79
N ARG A 16 0.79 17.19 1.11
CA ARG A 16 0.82 17.68 -0.28
C ARG A 16 1.54 19.02 -0.41
N GLU A 17 1.25 19.98 0.48
CA GLU A 17 1.93 21.28 0.49
C GLU A 17 3.45 21.15 0.66
N GLY A 18 3.90 20.29 1.59
CA GLY A 18 5.32 20.01 1.80
C GLY A 18 5.98 19.36 0.59
N LEU A 19 5.35 18.34 0.01
CA LEU A 19 5.84 17.67 -1.20
C LEU A 19 5.86 18.62 -2.41
N ARG A 20 4.87 19.49 -2.54
CA ARG A 20 4.83 20.51 -3.59
C ARG A 20 6.00 21.46 -3.47
N LEU A 21 6.28 22.00 -2.29
CA LEU A 21 7.43 22.90 -2.07
C LEU A 21 8.75 22.20 -2.44
N LEU A 22 8.90 20.94 -2.05
CA LEU A 22 10.09 20.15 -2.35
C LEU A 22 10.28 19.97 -3.87
N ILE A 23 9.22 19.65 -4.60
CA ILE A 23 9.25 19.37 -6.04
C ILE A 23 9.38 20.66 -6.84
N ASP A 24 8.58 21.69 -6.53
CA ASP A 24 8.60 22.98 -7.24
C ASP A 24 9.91 23.76 -6.99
N GLY A 25 10.64 23.42 -5.90
CA GLY A 25 11.99 23.90 -5.65
C GLY A 25 13.04 23.39 -6.64
N GLN A 26 12.73 22.34 -7.41
CA GLN A 26 13.64 21.82 -8.43
C GLN A 26 13.51 22.61 -9.75
N PRO A 27 14.62 22.95 -10.41
CA PRO A 27 14.60 23.79 -11.62
C PRO A 27 13.90 23.11 -12.81
N ASP A 28 13.90 21.79 -12.86
CA ASP A 28 13.42 20.94 -13.96
C ASP A 28 12.11 20.20 -13.66
N MET A 29 11.49 20.43 -12.49
CA MET A 29 10.24 19.82 -12.08
C MET A 29 9.14 20.86 -11.83
N ARG A 30 7.88 20.43 -11.92
CA ARG A 30 6.72 21.27 -11.60
C ARG A 30 5.52 20.43 -11.22
N VAL A 31 4.87 20.74 -10.11
CA VAL A 31 3.56 20.22 -9.76
C VAL A 31 2.50 20.88 -10.64
N VAL A 32 1.74 20.09 -11.38
CA VAL A 32 0.70 20.54 -12.30
C VAL A 32 -0.70 20.32 -11.79
N GLY A 33 -0.87 19.53 -10.73
CA GLY A 33 -2.15 19.26 -10.09
C GLY A 33 -1.97 18.57 -8.75
N GLU A 34 -3.03 18.56 -7.95
CA GLU A 34 -3.12 17.92 -6.65
C GLU A 34 -4.45 17.16 -6.55
N ALA A 35 -4.43 15.97 -5.95
CA ALA A 35 -5.58 15.12 -5.74
C ALA A 35 -5.62 14.62 -4.29
N ALA A 36 -6.81 14.55 -3.70
CA ALA A 36 -7.01 14.06 -2.34
C ALA A 36 -7.50 12.61 -2.27
N ASN A 37 -7.81 11.99 -3.41
CA ASN A 37 -8.24 10.60 -3.54
C ASN A 37 -7.94 10.07 -4.93
N GLY A 38 -8.05 8.74 -5.09
CA GLY A 38 -7.71 8.10 -6.36
C GLY A 38 -8.65 8.43 -7.52
N ARG A 39 -9.91 8.84 -7.26
CA ARG A 39 -10.83 9.26 -8.34
C ARG A 39 -10.39 10.59 -8.94
N GLU A 40 -10.00 11.54 -8.10
CA GLU A 40 -9.44 12.82 -8.55
C GLU A 40 -8.15 12.60 -9.35
N VAL A 41 -7.30 11.65 -8.94
CA VAL A 41 -6.09 11.29 -9.70
C VAL A 41 -6.45 10.90 -11.12
N LEU A 42 -7.39 9.98 -11.33
CA LEU A 42 -7.78 9.51 -12.66
C LEU A 42 -8.34 10.65 -13.53
N LEU A 43 -9.17 11.52 -12.93
CA LEU A 43 -9.73 12.66 -13.63
C LEU A 43 -8.64 13.64 -14.07
N GLN A 44 -7.81 14.09 -13.12
CA GLN A 44 -6.74 15.05 -13.37
C GLN A 44 -5.65 14.48 -14.28
N ALA A 45 -5.33 13.19 -14.21
CA ALA A 45 -4.35 12.58 -15.10
C ALA A 45 -4.78 12.61 -16.57
N ARG A 46 -6.08 12.45 -16.87
CA ARG A 46 -6.63 12.57 -18.23
C ARG A 46 -6.51 14.01 -18.78
N GLU A 47 -6.82 14.99 -17.92
CA GLU A 47 -6.82 16.41 -18.30
C GLU A 47 -5.39 16.98 -18.38
N LEU A 48 -4.60 16.73 -17.35
CA LEU A 48 -3.29 17.35 -17.19
C LEU A 48 -2.17 16.58 -17.90
N LYS A 49 -2.36 15.31 -18.19
CA LYS A 49 -1.35 14.42 -18.80
C LYS A 49 0.02 14.58 -18.14
N PRO A 50 0.15 14.29 -16.83
CA PRO A 50 1.41 14.39 -16.12
C PRO A 50 2.42 13.36 -16.64
N ASP A 51 3.70 13.64 -16.49
CA ASP A 51 4.77 12.68 -16.79
C ASP A 51 4.90 11.66 -15.64
N VAL A 52 4.74 12.14 -14.40
CA VAL A 52 4.84 11.34 -13.17
C VAL A 52 3.66 11.64 -12.24
N VAL A 53 3.13 10.62 -11.59
CA VAL A 53 2.20 10.73 -10.46
C VAL A 53 2.90 10.26 -9.20
N VAL A 54 2.98 11.13 -8.18
CA VAL A 54 3.35 10.75 -6.82
C VAL A 54 2.07 10.36 -6.09
N MET A 55 1.96 9.10 -5.70
CA MET A 55 0.72 8.46 -5.28
C MET A 55 0.79 7.96 -3.84
N ASP A 56 0.06 8.57 -2.93
CA ASP A 56 -0.17 7.96 -1.62
C ASP A 56 -1.02 6.69 -1.74
N LEU A 57 -0.68 5.68 -0.97
CA LEU A 57 -1.40 4.40 -0.97
C LEU A 57 -2.65 4.43 -0.11
N SER A 58 -2.68 5.28 0.92
CA SER A 58 -3.72 5.28 1.96
C SER A 58 -4.73 6.41 1.77
N MET A 59 -5.32 6.53 0.60
CA MET A 59 -6.34 7.54 0.30
C MET A 59 -7.77 7.00 0.44
N PRO A 60 -8.75 7.87 0.78
CA PRO A 60 -10.17 7.51 0.83
C PRO A 60 -10.76 7.25 -0.56
N GLU A 61 -11.97 6.68 -0.61
CA GLU A 61 -12.77 6.35 -1.80
C GLU A 61 -12.11 5.33 -2.74
N LEU A 62 -11.04 5.71 -3.39
CA LEU A 62 -10.21 4.85 -4.24
C LEU A 62 -8.76 4.96 -3.75
N ASN A 63 -8.23 3.86 -3.20
CA ASN A 63 -6.87 3.82 -2.68
C ASN A 63 -5.81 3.90 -3.79
N GLY A 64 -4.57 4.24 -3.41
CA GLY A 64 -3.50 4.47 -4.38
C GLY A 64 -3.12 3.24 -5.21
N LEU A 65 -3.27 2.02 -4.67
CA LEU A 65 -3.02 0.79 -5.43
C LEU A 65 -4.04 0.63 -6.56
N GLN A 66 -5.34 0.74 -6.23
CA GLN A 66 -6.43 0.66 -7.20
C GLN A 66 -6.38 1.81 -8.22
N ALA A 67 -6.02 3.02 -7.76
CA ALA A 67 -5.83 4.16 -8.65
C ALA A 67 -4.67 3.92 -9.62
N THR A 68 -3.55 3.36 -9.15
CA THR A 68 -2.41 3.00 -9.99
C THR A 68 -2.79 1.97 -11.05
N GLU A 69 -3.48 0.90 -10.68
CA GLU A 69 -3.95 -0.14 -11.60
C GLU A 69 -4.79 0.46 -12.74
N ARG A 70 -5.81 1.27 -12.40
CA ARG A 70 -6.67 1.91 -13.39
C ARG A 70 -5.92 2.93 -14.24
N LEU A 71 -5.07 3.74 -13.61
CA LEU A 71 -4.24 4.72 -14.32
C LEU A 71 -3.33 4.04 -15.35
N LYS A 72 -2.69 2.93 -14.97
CA LYS A 72 -1.80 2.17 -15.88
C LYS A 72 -2.56 1.49 -17.01
N ALA A 73 -3.80 1.03 -16.76
CA ALA A 73 -4.67 0.51 -17.81
C ALA A 73 -5.08 1.59 -18.82
N GLU A 74 -5.40 2.80 -18.35
CA GLU A 74 -5.85 3.91 -19.19
C GLU A 74 -4.69 4.69 -19.85
N SER A 75 -3.59 4.87 -19.13
CA SER A 75 -2.47 5.72 -19.52
C SER A 75 -1.12 5.08 -19.14
N PRO A 76 -0.68 4.02 -19.83
CA PRO A 76 0.52 3.25 -19.47
C PRO A 76 1.82 4.06 -19.53
N ALA A 77 1.84 5.18 -20.25
CA ALA A 77 3.01 6.07 -20.35
C ALA A 77 3.29 6.84 -19.06
N ILE A 78 2.25 7.15 -18.26
CA ILE A 78 2.40 7.89 -17.00
C ILE A 78 3.17 7.02 -16.00
N LYS A 79 4.23 7.56 -15.42
CA LYS A 79 5.02 6.88 -14.40
C LYS A 79 4.37 7.08 -13.03
N VAL A 80 4.39 6.06 -12.19
CA VAL A 80 3.85 6.14 -10.82
C VAL A 80 4.95 5.87 -9.81
N VAL A 81 5.17 6.86 -8.92
CA VAL A 81 5.99 6.72 -7.73
C VAL A 81 5.04 6.64 -6.54
N ALA A 82 4.96 5.50 -5.92
CA ALA A 82 4.18 5.33 -4.70
C ALA A 82 4.89 5.98 -3.52
N ILE A 83 4.12 6.68 -2.68
CA ILE A 83 4.61 7.22 -1.40
C ILE A 83 3.72 6.69 -0.28
N THR A 84 4.29 6.26 0.83
CA THR A 84 3.52 5.67 1.93
C THR A 84 4.20 5.84 3.29
N ALA A 85 3.39 5.87 4.33
CA ALA A 85 3.88 5.80 5.71
C ALA A 85 4.15 4.35 6.17
N ASN A 86 3.69 3.35 5.42
CA ASN A 86 3.75 1.95 5.80
C ASN A 86 4.91 1.22 5.10
N GLU A 87 5.70 0.46 5.88
CA GLU A 87 6.86 -0.33 5.41
C GLU A 87 6.47 -1.78 5.01
N ASP A 88 5.19 -2.06 4.81
CA ASP A 88 4.73 -3.41 4.51
C ASP A 88 5.12 -3.83 3.08
N GLU A 89 6.00 -4.82 3.01
CA GLU A 89 6.53 -5.38 1.76
C GLU A 89 5.45 -6.00 0.85
N SER A 90 4.31 -6.39 1.42
CA SER A 90 3.22 -6.94 0.62
C SER A 90 2.65 -5.90 -0.36
N TYR A 91 2.66 -4.63 0.02
CA TYR A 91 2.30 -3.52 -0.86
C TYR A 91 3.29 -3.32 -2.00
N LEU A 92 4.60 -3.43 -1.71
CA LEU A 92 5.61 -3.29 -2.75
C LEU A 92 5.39 -4.28 -3.90
N ARG A 93 5.14 -5.55 -3.59
CA ARG A 93 4.86 -6.57 -4.61
C ARG A 93 3.60 -6.29 -5.41
N GLN A 94 2.53 -5.87 -4.75
CA GLN A 94 1.28 -5.49 -5.40
C GLN A 94 1.47 -4.28 -6.33
N LEU A 95 2.19 -3.25 -5.85
CA LEU A 95 2.50 -2.06 -6.63
C LEU A 95 3.32 -2.36 -7.88
N CYS A 96 4.34 -3.22 -7.77
CA CYS A 96 5.09 -3.67 -8.94
C CYS A 96 4.21 -4.39 -9.95
N LYS A 97 3.27 -5.25 -9.50
CA LYS A 97 2.33 -5.97 -10.36
C LYS A 97 1.40 -5.02 -11.13
N VAL A 98 0.93 -3.95 -10.49
CA VAL A 98 0.06 -2.95 -11.14
C VAL A 98 0.83 -1.89 -11.92
N GLY A 99 2.17 -1.97 -11.98
CA GLY A 99 3.01 -1.15 -12.84
C GLY A 99 3.53 0.14 -12.21
N ALA A 100 3.58 0.25 -10.90
CA ALA A 100 4.37 1.31 -10.24
C ALA A 100 5.86 1.08 -10.50
N VAL A 101 6.59 2.17 -10.73
CA VAL A 101 8.02 2.15 -11.08
C VAL A 101 8.89 2.79 -9.99
N GLY A 102 8.28 3.33 -8.94
CA GLY A 102 8.97 3.88 -7.79
C GLY A 102 8.21 3.67 -6.50
N TYR A 103 8.95 3.59 -5.40
CA TYR A 103 8.41 3.46 -4.05
C TYR A 103 9.30 4.19 -3.06
N VAL A 104 8.72 5.11 -2.30
CA VAL A 104 9.38 5.96 -1.32
C VAL A 104 8.58 5.97 -0.03
N LEU A 105 9.25 5.92 1.12
CA LEU A 105 8.59 6.11 2.41
C LEU A 105 8.39 7.60 2.71
N LYS A 106 7.24 7.98 3.27
CA LYS A 106 6.95 9.38 3.62
C LYS A 106 8.00 9.99 4.55
N ARG A 107 8.60 9.19 5.44
CA ARG A 107 9.66 9.65 6.37
C ARG A 107 10.97 10.03 5.66
N SER A 108 11.27 9.42 4.52
CA SER A 108 12.47 9.68 3.70
C SER A 108 12.19 10.54 2.47
N ALA A 109 10.95 11.03 2.31
CA ALA A 109 10.53 11.77 1.13
C ALA A 109 11.40 13.03 0.86
N GLY A 110 11.87 13.70 1.89
CA GLY A 110 12.75 14.87 1.76
C GLY A 110 14.00 14.61 0.92
N ASP A 111 14.65 13.47 1.14
CA ASP A 111 15.91 13.12 0.51
C ASP A 111 15.74 12.24 -0.74
N GLU A 112 14.70 11.39 -0.76
CA GLU A 112 14.58 10.33 -1.75
C GLU A 112 13.55 10.61 -2.86
N LEU A 113 12.51 11.42 -2.61
CA LEU A 113 11.43 11.61 -3.57
C LEU A 113 11.89 12.27 -4.88
N VAL A 114 12.69 13.31 -4.78
CA VAL A 114 13.22 14.03 -5.96
C VAL A 114 14.09 13.11 -6.82
N LYS A 115 14.94 12.31 -6.18
CA LYS A 115 15.76 11.29 -6.85
C LYS A 115 14.89 10.22 -7.51
N ALA A 116 13.86 9.73 -6.80
CA ALA A 116 12.92 8.75 -7.33
C ALA A 116 12.22 9.28 -8.60
N ILE A 117 11.71 10.51 -8.55
CA ILE A 117 11.06 11.16 -9.69
C ILE A 117 12.01 11.27 -10.88
N ASP A 118 13.24 11.73 -10.67
CA ASP A 118 14.24 11.86 -11.75
C ASP A 118 14.59 10.51 -12.38
N ILE A 119 14.83 9.48 -11.56
CA ILE A 119 15.14 8.13 -12.03
C ILE A 119 14.00 7.54 -12.86
N VAL A 120 12.75 7.61 -12.36
CA VAL A 120 11.61 7.02 -13.06
C VAL A 120 11.24 7.79 -14.32
N ALA A 121 11.43 9.11 -14.34
CA ALA A 121 11.23 9.92 -15.52
C ALA A 121 12.15 9.53 -16.68
N LYS A 122 13.38 9.14 -16.36
CA LYS A 122 14.38 8.60 -17.30
C LYS A 122 14.15 7.13 -17.67
N GLY A 123 13.08 6.51 -17.17
CA GLY A 123 12.74 5.11 -17.46
C GLY A 123 13.37 4.09 -16.52
N GLY A 124 14.05 4.53 -15.45
CA GLY A 124 14.57 3.67 -14.40
C GLY A 124 13.50 3.22 -13.39
N LEU A 125 13.91 2.39 -12.44
CA LEU A 125 13.13 1.95 -11.30
C LEU A 125 13.78 2.48 -10.01
N HIS A 126 12.97 2.95 -9.07
CA HIS A 126 13.47 3.41 -7.78
C HIS A 126 12.69 2.76 -6.63
N PHE A 127 13.32 1.87 -5.90
CA PHE A 127 12.81 1.24 -4.70
C PHE A 127 13.82 1.45 -3.57
N GLU A 128 13.36 1.96 -2.44
CA GLU A 128 14.24 2.21 -1.29
C GLU A 128 15.00 0.92 -0.90
N ALA A 129 16.32 1.00 -0.80
CA ALA A 129 17.22 -0.16 -0.70
C ALA A 129 16.88 -1.09 0.49
N ALA A 130 16.41 -0.54 1.60
CA ALA A 130 15.98 -1.32 2.76
C ALA A 130 14.76 -2.23 2.46
N LEU A 131 13.88 -1.79 1.57
CA LEU A 131 12.71 -2.57 1.14
C LEU A 131 13.05 -3.55 0.02
N ALA A 132 13.91 -3.14 -0.90
CA ALA A 132 14.40 -4.01 -1.97
C ALA A 132 15.19 -5.19 -1.42
N SER A 133 16.06 -4.97 -0.43
CA SER A 133 16.86 -6.04 0.21
C SER A 133 15.99 -7.01 1.01
N LYS A 134 14.95 -6.53 1.70
CA LYS A 134 14.00 -7.38 2.42
C LYS A 134 13.14 -8.21 1.46
N ALA A 135 12.66 -7.62 0.38
CA ALA A 135 11.90 -8.33 -0.66
C ALA A 135 12.77 -9.41 -1.35
N LEU A 136 14.06 -9.12 -1.61
CA LEU A 136 15.00 -10.07 -2.18
C LEU A 136 15.37 -11.20 -1.21
N ALA A 137 15.60 -10.87 0.07
CA ALA A 137 15.91 -11.86 1.11
C ALA A 137 14.77 -12.86 1.28
N ARG A 138 13.50 -12.41 1.20
CA ARG A 138 12.35 -13.32 1.20
C ARG A 138 12.21 -14.13 -0.08
N GLN A 139 12.53 -13.60 -1.25
CA GLN A 139 12.58 -14.42 -2.48
C GLN A 139 13.60 -15.55 -2.38
N MET A 140 14.71 -15.34 -1.68
CA MET A 140 15.72 -16.39 -1.46
C MET A 140 15.28 -17.43 -0.42
N THR A 141 14.38 -17.06 0.51
CA THR A 141 13.79 -17.98 1.50
C THR A 141 12.47 -18.61 1.03
N ASP A 142 11.70 -17.93 0.18
CA ASP A 142 10.41 -18.38 -0.38
C ASP A 142 10.58 -19.25 -1.66
N GLY A 143 11.80 -19.61 -2.06
CA GLY A 143 12.06 -20.56 -3.18
C GLY A 143 11.38 -21.92 -3.02
N LYS A 144 10.38 -22.02 -2.13
CA LYS A 144 9.58 -23.22 -1.87
C LYS A 144 8.09 -23.01 -1.64
N ARG A 145 7.49 -21.85 -1.95
CA ARG A 145 6.01 -21.72 -1.95
C ARG A 145 5.54 -20.65 -2.92
N GLU A 146 5.54 -20.96 -4.20
CA GLU A 146 4.53 -20.43 -5.11
C GLU A 146 3.30 -21.33 -5.00
N THR A 147 2.21 -20.80 -4.50
CA THR A 147 0.88 -21.20 -4.96
C THR A 147 -0.07 -20.03 -4.82
N GLY A 148 -0.90 -19.87 -5.85
CA GLY A 148 -1.76 -18.76 -6.11
C GLY A 148 -2.93 -18.55 -5.16
N THR A 149 -3.59 -17.42 -5.40
CA THR A 149 -5.01 -17.12 -5.11
C THR A 149 -5.59 -17.73 -3.82
N GLY A 150 -5.66 -16.92 -2.76
CA GLY A 150 -6.50 -17.23 -1.60
C GLY A 150 -5.77 -17.54 -0.30
N GLU A 151 -4.45 -17.69 -0.26
CA GLU A 151 -3.74 -17.97 1.00
C GLU A 151 -3.42 -16.70 1.80
N LEU A 152 -3.79 -16.73 3.08
CA LEU A 152 -3.48 -15.68 4.02
C LEU A 152 -2.00 -15.73 4.43
N SER A 153 -1.36 -14.58 4.59
CA SER A 153 -0.08 -14.49 5.29
C SER A 153 -0.26 -14.88 6.77
N ASP A 154 0.82 -15.28 7.45
CA ASP A 154 0.77 -15.64 8.87
C ASP A 154 0.13 -14.52 9.71
N ARG A 155 0.44 -13.24 9.41
CA ARG A 155 -0.15 -12.09 10.09
C ARG A 155 -1.63 -11.88 9.79
N GLU A 156 -2.07 -12.09 8.56
CA GLU A 156 -3.49 -12.05 8.19
C GLU A 156 -4.26 -13.18 8.85
N LYS A 157 -3.65 -14.36 8.94
CA LYS A 157 -4.22 -15.50 9.63
C LYS A 157 -4.33 -15.26 11.14
N GLU A 158 -3.28 -14.73 11.79
CA GLU A 158 -3.33 -14.36 13.21
C GLU A 158 -4.45 -13.36 13.50
N VAL A 159 -4.54 -12.29 12.70
CA VAL A 159 -5.60 -11.29 12.83
C VAL A 159 -6.99 -11.91 12.63
N LEU A 160 -7.17 -12.75 11.60
CA LEU A 160 -8.44 -13.43 11.34
C LEU A 160 -8.85 -14.33 12.51
N VAL A 161 -7.92 -15.13 13.03
CA VAL A 161 -8.19 -16.03 14.16
C VAL A 161 -8.58 -15.23 15.41
N MET A 162 -7.87 -14.16 15.73
CA MET A 162 -8.22 -13.31 16.87
C MET A 162 -9.56 -12.59 16.69
N LEU A 163 -9.89 -12.12 15.48
CA LEU A 163 -11.20 -11.58 15.15
C LEU A 163 -12.30 -12.64 15.34
N ALA A 164 -12.04 -13.87 14.92
CA ALA A 164 -12.97 -15.01 15.07
C ALA A 164 -13.16 -15.41 16.52
N TRP A 165 -12.11 -15.33 17.36
CA TRP A 165 -12.20 -15.52 18.83
C TRP A 165 -12.94 -14.38 19.56
N GLY A 166 -13.31 -13.30 18.88
CA GLY A 166 -14.10 -12.24 19.48
C GLY A 166 -13.31 -11.00 19.90
N TYR A 167 -11.97 -10.97 19.74
CA TYR A 167 -11.16 -9.82 20.11
C TYR A 167 -11.52 -8.56 19.29
N SER A 168 -11.51 -7.41 19.95
CA SER A 168 -11.63 -6.10 19.30
C SER A 168 -10.33 -5.73 18.58
N ASN A 169 -10.41 -4.81 17.62
CA ASN A 169 -9.23 -4.30 16.91
C ASN A 169 -8.18 -3.72 17.89
N LYS A 170 -8.63 -3.10 19.00
CA LYS A 170 -7.74 -2.54 20.02
C LYS A 170 -6.98 -3.63 20.80
N GLU A 171 -7.66 -4.72 21.16
CA GLU A 171 -7.03 -5.85 21.84
C GLU A 171 -6.05 -6.59 20.94
N ILE A 172 -6.42 -6.79 19.67
CA ILE A 172 -5.53 -7.37 18.65
C ILE A 172 -4.29 -6.51 18.46
N ALA A 173 -4.47 -5.19 18.34
CA ALA A 173 -3.38 -4.24 18.20
C ALA A 173 -2.40 -4.33 19.40
N GLY A 174 -2.92 -4.34 20.62
CA GLY A 174 -2.10 -4.47 21.83
C GLY A 174 -1.33 -5.79 21.92
N ARG A 175 -1.97 -6.92 21.53
CA ARG A 175 -1.33 -8.25 21.59
C ARG A 175 -0.27 -8.48 20.51
N LEU A 176 -0.49 -7.92 19.32
CA LEU A 176 0.42 -8.10 18.19
C LEU A 176 1.47 -6.99 18.07
N GLY A 177 1.46 -5.99 18.96
CA GLY A 177 2.36 -4.84 18.89
C GLY A 177 2.10 -3.95 17.67
N LEU A 178 0.83 -3.83 17.24
CA LEU A 178 0.41 -3.11 16.05
C LEU A 178 -0.42 -1.87 16.41
N SER A 179 -0.62 -0.97 15.44
CA SER A 179 -1.63 0.07 15.56
C SER A 179 -3.04 -0.49 15.24
N VAL A 180 -4.08 0.12 15.80
CA VAL A 180 -5.48 -0.25 15.49
C VAL A 180 -5.75 -0.12 13.99
N LYS A 181 -5.24 0.93 13.36
CA LYS A 181 -5.34 1.16 11.90
C LYS A 181 -4.69 0.02 11.10
N THR A 182 -3.58 -0.52 11.57
CA THR A 182 -2.90 -1.66 10.95
C THR A 182 -3.76 -2.93 11.01
N VAL A 183 -4.41 -3.17 12.15
CA VAL A 183 -5.35 -4.31 12.32
C VAL A 183 -6.55 -4.17 11.38
N GLU A 184 -7.10 -2.99 11.24
CA GLU A 184 -8.19 -2.71 10.28
C GLU A 184 -7.76 -3.01 8.84
N THR A 185 -6.54 -2.63 8.48
CA THR A 185 -5.98 -2.94 7.16
C THR A 185 -5.90 -4.45 6.92
N TYR A 186 -5.40 -5.22 7.90
CA TYR A 186 -5.37 -6.68 7.79
C TYR A 186 -6.76 -7.27 7.67
N LYS A 187 -7.73 -6.77 8.44
CA LYS A 187 -9.13 -7.20 8.35
C LYS A 187 -9.73 -7.01 6.95
N VAL A 188 -9.48 -5.85 6.34
CA VAL A 188 -9.93 -5.57 4.96
C VAL A 188 -9.30 -6.54 3.98
N ARG A 189 -7.98 -6.75 4.05
CA ARG A 189 -7.26 -7.67 3.16
C ARG A 189 -7.72 -9.12 3.28
N VAL A 190 -7.94 -9.58 4.51
CA VAL A 190 -8.51 -10.91 4.77
C VAL A 190 -9.88 -11.03 4.11
N GLY A 191 -10.73 -10.02 4.26
CA GLY A 191 -12.03 -9.97 3.61
C GLY A 191 -11.93 -10.05 2.08
N GLU A 192 -11.04 -9.28 1.47
CA GLU A 192 -10.81 -9.26 0.02
C GLU A 192 -10.24 -10.58 -0.50
N LYS A 193 -9.23 -11.15 0.17
CA LYS A 193 -8.57 -12.40 -0.24
C LYS A 193 -9.50 -13.62 -0.17
N LEU A 194 -10.36 -13.68 0.85
CA LEU A 194 -11.24 -14.81 1.12
C LEU A 194 -12.69 -14.60 0.66
N GLY A 195 -13.00 -13.41 0.12
CA GLY A 195 -14.36 -13.04 -0.26
C GLY A 195 -15.30 -12.87 0.94
N LEU A 196 -14.78 -12.58 2.14
CA LEU A 196 -15.55 -12.48 3.39
C LEU A 196 -15.97 -11.03 3.64
N ARG A 197 -17.26 -10.78 3.77
CA ARG A 197 -17.84 -9.44 3.90
C ARG A 197 -18.24 -9.08 5.34
N SER A 198 -18.31 -10.06 6.23
CA SER A 198 -18.77 -9.85 7.60
C SER A 198 -17.89 -10.62 8.60
N ARG A 199 -17.95 -10.17 9.87
CA ARG A 199 -17.27 -10.88 10.97
C ARG A 199 -17.84 -12.30 11.13
N THR A 200 -19.12 -12.49 10.95
CA THR A 200 -19.78 -13.80 11.02
C THR A 200 -19.19 -14.77 9.98
N GLU A 201 -18.97 -14.30 8.75
CA GLU A 201 -18.33 -15.11 7.70
C GLU A 201 -16.88 -15.44 8.04
N MET A 202 -16.14 -14.52 8.68
CA MET A 202 -14.78 -14.76 9.17
C MET A 202 -14.74 -15.84 10.24
N VAL A 203 -15.70 -15.82 11.20
CA VAL A 203 -15.85 -16.85 12.24
C VAL A 203 -16.16 -18.21 11.60
N GLN A 204 -17.13 -18.27 10.68
CA GLN A 204 -17.49 -19.51 9.99
C GLN A 204 -16.33 -20.08 9.17
N TYR A 205 -15.53 -19.21 8.54
CA TYR A 205 -14.35 -19.63 7.81
C TYR A 205 -13.30 -20.23 8.75
N ALA A 206 -12.99 -19.55 9.87
CA ALA A 206 -12.02 -20.04 10.86
C ALA A 206 -12.46 -21.36 11.50
N LEU A 207 -13.76 -21.55 11.75
CA LEU A 207 -14.34 -22.82 12.21
C LEU A 207 -14.13 -23.95 11.18
N ARG A 208 -14.44 -23.71 9.91
CA ARG A 208 -14.25 -24.71 8.83
C ARG A 208 -12.77 -25.09 8.65
N GLN A 209 -11.84 -24.17 8.91
CA GLN A 209 -10.41 -24.44 8.85
C GLN A 209 -9.87 -25.13 10.12
N GLY A 210 -10.70 -25.33 11.15
CA GLY A 210 -10.28 -25.91 12.43
C GLY A 210 -9.36 -25.01 13.26
N TRP A 211 -9.38 -23.68 13.02
CA TRP A 211 -8.48 -22.74 13.69
C TRP A 211 -9.00 -22.26 15.06
N LEU A 212 -10.23 -22.57 15.41
CA LEU A 212 -10.85 -22.17 16.67
C LEU A 212 -10.89 -23.37 17.67
N ASN A 213 -9.77 -24.03 17.88
CA ASN A 213 -9.62 -25.08 18.88
C ASN A 213 -8.91 -24.54 20.14
N GLU A 214 -9.15 -25.14 21.29
CA GLU A 214 -8.58 -24.71 22.58
C GLU A 214 -7.05 -24.76 22.65
N SER A 215 -6.41 -25.48 21.74
CA SER A 215 -4.94 -25.59 21.63
C SER A 215 -4.29 -24.41 20.87
N HIS A 216 -5.07 -23.43 20.43
CA HIS A 216 -4.52 -22.28 19.72
C HIS A 216 -3.85 -21.29 20.68
N PRO A 217 -2.69 -20.65 20.32
CA PRO A 217 -1.92 -19.77 21.20
C PRO A 217 -2.67 -18.52 21.72
N PHE A 218 -3.90 -18.30 21.24
CA PHE A 218 -4.76 -17.18 21.64
C PHE A 218 -6.17 -17.62 22.06
N PRO A 219 -6.32 -18.48 23.11
CA PRO A 219 -7.65 -18.82 23.60
C PRO A 219 -8.32 -17.59 24.22
N PRO A 220 -9.66 -17.49 24.20
CA PRO A 220 -10.37 -16.45 24.92
C PRO A 220 -10.08 -16.57 26.41
N HIS A 221 -9.92 -15.45 27.10
CA HIS A 221 -9.87 -15.46 28.54
C HIS A 221 -11.17 -16.11 29.08
N SER A 222 -11.06 -17.22 29.79
CA SER A 222 -12.12 -17.71 30.64
C SER A 222 -12.53 -16.57 31.58
N ARG A 223 -13.80 -16.23 31.55
CA ARG A 223 -14.42 -15.27 32.48
C ARG A 223 -14.38 -15.79 33.90
#